data_d5f99f13f8b3f5119d8a5e45447d4d4a
#
_entry.id   d5f99f13f8b3f5119d8a5e45447d4d4a
#
_cell.length_a   1.000
_cell.length_b   1.000
_cell.length_c   1.000
_cell.angle_alpha   90.00
_cell.angle_beta   90.00
_cell.angle_gamma   90.00
#
_symmetry.space_group_name_H-M   'P 1'
#
loop_
_entity.id
_entity.type
_entity.pdbx_description
1 polymer ?
#
loop_
_entity_poly.entity_id
_entity_poly.type
_entity_poly.pdbx_seq_one_letter_code
_entity_poly.pdbx_strand_id
1 'polypeptide(L)'
;NNSNTLIYMNIAIVGATGNVGRKLLEVIEKLNFKFSELYLIASDKSVGKKVNFKNKTYTIAGLSDFDFSKVKIAFFSAGSDIAEKWAPIAAKKTIVIDNSKYFRMNKEIPLVVPEVNPEALKLYKNKNIISNANCSTIQLVLALKPLHDKFKIKRVVVSTYQSVSGA
;
A
#
# COMPACT_ATOMS: atom_id res chain seq x y z
N ASN A 1 24.78 9.19 26.76
CA ASN A 1 24.80 9.18 25.28
C ASN A 1 23.87 8.09 24.76
N ASN A 2 22.56 8.38 24.70
CA ASN A 2 21.62 7.54 24.00
C ASN A 2 21.68 7.93 22.50
N SER A 3 22.52 7.26 21.74
CA SER A 3 22.42 7.28 20.29
C SER A 3 21.15 6.52 19.92
N ASN A 4 20.03 7.25 19.74
CA ASN A 4 18.83 6.73 19.06
C ASN A 4 19.23 6.43 17.61
N THR A 5 19.78 5.26 17.36
CA THR A 5 19.95 4.74 16.01
C THR A 5 18.56 4.45 15.49
N LEU A 6 17.99 5.37 14.71
CA LEU A 6 16.75 5.16 13.99
C LEU A 6 16.99 4.00 13.01
N ILE A 7 16.51 2.82 13.38
CA ILE A 7 16.54 1.66 12.50
C ILE A 7 15.48 1.88 11.43
N TYR A 8 15.91 2.31 10.26
CA TYR A 8 15.03 2.40 9.10
C TYR A 8 14.73 0.99 8.57
N MET A 9 13.50 0.77 8.16
CA MET A 9 13.05 -0.51 7.61
C MET A 9 13.31 -0.60 6.10
N ASN A 10 13.51 -1.82 5.61
CA ASN A 10 13.48 -2.09 4.18
C ASN A 10 12.02 -2.20 3.72
N ILE A 11 11.74 -1.66 2.54
CA ILE A 11 10.41 -1.67 1.94
C ILE A 11 10.44 -2.20 0.51
N ALA A 12 9.31 -2.76 0.06
CA ALA A 12 9.11 -3.17 -1.32
C ALA A 12 7.87 -2.53 -1.92
N ILE A 13 7.90 -2.26 -3.22
CA ILE A 13 6.73 -1.82 -4.01
C ILE A 13 6.51 -2.84 -5.11
N VAL A 14 5.41 -3.60 -5.01
CA VAL A 14 4.94 -4.53 -6.04
C VAL A 14 3.99 -3.78 -6.97
N GLY A 15 4.28 -3.80 -8.27
CA GLY A 15 3.62 -2.97 -9.27
C GLY A 15 4.27 -1.59 -9.45
N ALA A 16 5.58 -1.50 -9.20
CA ALA A 16 6.34 -0.26 -9.20
C ALA A 16 6.32 0.51 -10.53
N THR A 17 6.08 -0.17 -11.65
CA THR A 17 6.02 0.45 -12.99
C THR A 17 4.63 0.97 -13.36
N GLY A 18 3.59 0.61 -12.61
CA GLY A 18 2.22 1.09 -12.78
C GLY A 18 2.02 2.53 -12.31
N ASN A 19 0.86 3.12 -12.64
CA ASN A 19 0.53 4.50 -12.26
C ASN A 19 0.55 4.71 -10.73
N VAL A 20 -0.06 3.80 -9.99
CA VAL A 20 -0.11 3.88 -8.51
C VAL A 20 1.26 3.66 -7.89
N GLY A 21 2.04 2.69 -8.40
CA GLY A 21 3.40 2.44 -7.90
C GLY A 21 4.33 3.65 -8.09
N ARG A 22 4.25 4.31 -9.25
CA ARG A 22 4.99 5.56 -9.50
C ARG A 22 4.54 6.69 -8.59
N LYS A 23 3.23 6.84 -8.39
CA LYS A 23 2.70 7.84 -7.47
C LYS A 23 3.11 7.59 -6.02
N LEU A 24 3.22 6.33 -5.61
CA LEU A 24 3.73 5.98 -4.29
C LEU A 24 5.19 6.42 -4.11
N LEU A 25 6.04 6.24 -5.13
CA LEU A 25 7.42 6.76 -5.09
C LEU A 25 7.45 8.29 -4.92
N GLU A 26 6.64 9.03 -5.68
CA GLU A 26 6.53 10.48 -5.54
C GLU A 26 6.12 10.89 -4.12
N VAL A 27 5.14 10.18 -3.53
CA VAL A 27 4.66 10.46 -2.17
C VAL A 27 5.75 10.15 -1.12
N ILE A 28 6.45 9.02 -1.26
CA ILE A 28 7.58 8.65 -0.40
C ILE A 28 8.67 9.75 -0.43
N GLU A 29 8.94 10.31 -1.60
CA GLU A 29 9.90 11.40 -1.76
C GLU A 29 9.40 12.69 -1.12
N LYS A 30 8.17 13.11 -1.46
CA LYS A 30 7.54 14.34 -0.95
C LYS A 30 7.42 14.36 0.58
N LEU A 31 7.07 13.22 1.18
CA LEU A 31 6.96 13.08 2.63
C LEU A 31 8.31 12.84 3.31
N ASN A 32 9.39 12.76 2.56
CA ASN A 32 10.72 12.42 3.06
C ASN A 32 10.70 11.14 3.93
N PHE A 33 9.86 10.16 3.53
CA PHE A 33 9.75 8.91 4.26
C PHE A 33 11.10 8.18 4.30
N LYS A 34 11.53 7.81 5.50
CA LYS A 34 12.84 7.19 5.72
C LYS A 34 12.75 5.66 5.64
N PHE A 35 13.64 5.07 4.88
CA PHE A 35 13.82 3.62 4.77
C PHE A 35 15.31 3.32 4.57
N SER A 36 15.72 2.08 4.86
CA SER A 36 17.09 1.64 4.60
C SER A 36 17.28 1.23 3.14
N GLU A 37 16.50 0.25 2.69
CA GLU A 37 16.53 -0.24 1.31
C GLU A 37 15.14 -0.24 0.69
N LEU A 38 15.08 0.04 -0.61
CA LEU A 38 13.88 0.02 -1.42
C LEU A 38 14.03 -1.03 -2.52
N TYR A 39 13.04 -1.91 -2.63
CA TYR A 39 12.95 -2.91 -3.69
C TYR A 39 11.76 -2.58 -4.59
N LEU A 40 12.01 -2.45 -5.88
CA LEU A 40 11.00 -2.21 -6.89
C LEU A 40 10.72 -3.52 -7.63
N ILE A 41 9.47 -3.97 -7.58
CA ILE A 41 9.04 -5.26 -8.08
C ILE A 41 7.94 -5.06 -9.12
N ALA A 42 8.02 -5.78 -10.23
CA ALA A 42 6.98 -5.76 -11.24
C ALA A 42 6.87 -7.12 -11.95
N SER A 43 6.01 -7.19 -12.98
CA SER A 43 5.88 -8.37 -13.82
C SER A 43 7.16 -8.65 -14.62
N ASP A 44 7.29 -9.88 -15.09
CA ASP A 44 8.47 -10.36 -15.86
C ASP A 44 8.80 -9.47 -17.06
N LYS A 45 7.79 -8.85 -17.70
CA LYS A 45 7.98 -7.89 -18.81
C LYS A 45 8.76 -6.64 -18.42
N SER A 46 8.89 -6.36 -17.14
CA SER A 46 9.56 -5.17 -16.61
C SER A 46 10.85 -5.49 -15.86
N VAL A 47 11.18 -6.75 -15.64
CA VAL A 47 12.41 -7.20 -14.98
C VAL A 47 13.62 -6.61 -15.70
N GLY A 48 14.60 -6.15 -14.93
CA GLY A 48 15.84 -5.55 -15.45
C GLY A 48 15.71 -4.08 -15.88
N LYS A 49 14.49 -3.53 -16.02
CA LYS A 49 14.32 -2.10 -16.28
C LYS A 49 14.84 -1.29 -15.12
N LYS A 50 15.36 -0.10 -15.42
CA LYS A 50 15.91 0.82 -14.42
C LYS A 50 14.92 1.94 -14.12
N VAL A 51 14.79 2.27 -12.85
CA VAL A 51 13.99 3.40 -12.35
C VAL A 51 14.88 4.28 -11.51
N ASN A 52 14.93 5.58 -11.85
CA ASN A 52 15.66 6.56 -11.05
C ASN A 52 14.75 7.11 -9.96
N PHE A 53 15.25 7.08 -8.72
CA PHE A 53 14.53 7.61 -7.57
C PHE A 53 15.52 8.13 -6.52
N LYS A 54 15.34 9.37 -6.04
CA LYS A 54 16.23 10.03 -5.06
C LYS A 54 17.73 9.89 -5.40
N ASN A 55 18.11 10.25 -6.60
CA ASN A 55 19.50 10.19 -7.08
C ASN A 55 20.14 8.77 -7.09
N LYS A 56 19.34 7.72 -6.93
CA LYS A 56 19.77 6.32 -7.01
C LYS A 56 19.01 5.62 -8.12
N THR A 57 19.68 4.73 -8.84
CA THR A 57 19.05 3.89 -9.87
C THR A 57 18.71 2.54 -9.27
N TYR A 58 17.46 2.15 -9.39
CA TYR A 58 16.92 0.87 -8.94
C TYR A 58 16.63 -0.03 -10.13
N THR A 59 17.00 -1.30 -10.03
CA THR A 59 16.65 -2.30 -11.04
C THR A 59 15.37 -3.01 -10.60
N ILE A 60 14.42 -3.16 -11.51
CA ILE A 60 13.17 -3.88 -11.26
C ILE A 60 13.45 -5.36 -11.09
N ALA A 61 13.02 -5.92 -9.97
CA ALA A 61 13.03 -7.34 -9.67
C ALA A 61 11.74 -8.04 -10.13
N GLY A 62 11.83 -9.33 -10.43
CA GLY A 62 10.68 -10.17 -10.70
C GLY A 62 9.93 -10.54 -9.42
N LEU A 63 8.61 -10.64 -9.52
CA LEU A 63 7.77 -10.97 -8.37
C LEU A 63 7.94 -12.43 -7.93
N SER A 64 8.14 -13.35 -8.88
CA SER A 64 8.32 -14.80 -8.63
C SER A 64 9.58 -15.13 -7.84
N ASP A 65 10.62 -14.34 -7.99
CA ASP A 65 11.95 -14.64 -7.45
C ASP A 65 12.28 -13.78 -6.24
N PHE A 66 11.38 -12.86 -5.86
CA PHE A 66 11.64 -11.95 -4.76
C PHE A 66 11.43 -12.59 -3.39
N ASP A 67 12.46 -12.57 -2.57
CA ASP A 67 12.38 -13.00 -1.18
C ASP A 67 11.85 -11.88 -0.28
N PHE A 68 10.59 -12.00 0.12
CA PHE A 68 9.90 -11.03 0.98
C PHE A 68 10.43 -10.97 2.42
N SER A 69 11.30 -11.89 2.85
CA SER A 69 11.95 -11.79 4.16
C SER A 69 12.93 -10.61 4.26
N LYS A 70 13.36 -10.06 3.13
CA LYS A 70 14.25 -8.92 3.05
C LYS A 70 13.62 -7.59 3.45
N VAL A 71 12.28 -7.52 3.53
CA VAL A 71 11.53 -6.30 3.79
C VAL A 71 10.59 -6.42 4.97
N LYS A 72 10.33 -5.30 5.64
CA LYS A 72 9.35 -5.21 6.73
C LYS A 72 7.96 -4.87 6.22
N ILE A 73 7.86 -4.11 5.13
CA ILE A 73 6.60 -3.70 4.52
C ILE A 73 6.70 -3.89 3.00
N ALA A 74 5.67 -4.49 2.42
CA ALA A 74 5.49 -4.58 0.98
C ALA A 74 4.19 -3.89 0.56
N PHE A 75 4.30 -2.86 -0.26
CA PHE A 75 3.16 -2.16 -0.86
C PHE A 75 2.75 -2.87 -2.14
N PHE A 76 1.51 -3.31 -2.22
CA PHE A 76 0.95 -3.99 -3.38
C PHE A 76 0.06 -3.03 -4.19
N SER A 77 0.45 -2.75 -5.42
CA SER A 77 -0.27 -1.88 -6.38
C SER A 77 -0.33 -2.49 -7.79
N ALA A 78 -0.42 -3.82 -7.88
CA ALA A 78 -0.35 -4.57 -9.13
C ALA A 78 -1.69 -5.21 -9.54
N GLY A 79 -2.80 -4.77 -8.95
CA GLY A 79 -4.14 -5.28 -9.24
C GLY A 79 -4.55 -6.50 -8.41
N SER A 80 -5.83 -6.88 -8.55
CA SER A 80 -6.47 -7.90 -7.71
C SER A 80 -5.89 -9.29 -7.91
N ASP A 81 -5.64 -9.71 -9.14
CA ASP A 81 -5.14 -11.05 -9.45
C ASP A 81 -3.74 -11.29 -8.84
N ILE A 82 -2.89 -10.27 -8.88
CA ILE A 82 -1.58 -10.31 -8.24
C ILE A 82 -1.71 -10.30 -6.72
N ALA A 83 -2.59 -9.47 -6.17
CA ALA A 83 -2.82 -9.41 -4.73
C ALA A 83 -3.37 -10.74 -4.20
N GLU A 84 -4.36 -11.33 -4.85
CA GLU A 84 -4.93 -12.65 -4.49
C GLU A 84 -3.85 -13.71 -4.36
N LYS A 85 -3.01 -13.83 -5.38
CA LYS A 85 -1.99 -14.88 -5.46
C LYS A 85 -0.82 -14.61 -4.53
N TRP A 86 -0.28 -13.39 -4.54
CA TRP A 86 1.03 -13.09 -3.98
C TRP A 86 1.01 -12.43 -2.61
N ALA A 87 -0.05 -11.68 -2.27
CA ALA A 87 -0.10 -11.03 -0.97
C ALA A 87 -0.11 -12.04 0.21
N PRO A 88 -0.86 -13.17 0.17
CA PRO A 88 -0.77 -14.18 1.21
C PRO A 88 0.61 -14.85 1.32
N ILE A 89 1.33 -15.00 0.20
CA ILE A 89 2.69 -15.54 0.19
C ILE A 89 3.64 -14.56 0.86
N ALA A 90 3.60 -13.29 0.46
CA ALA A 90 4.41 -12.23 1.05
C ALA A 90 4.10 -12.05 2.54
N ALA A 91 2.84 -12.13 2.93
CA ALA A 91 2.38 -11.92 4.30
C ALA A 91 2.90 -12.98 5.30
N LYS A 92 3.41 -14.12 4.83
CA LYS A 92 4.13 -15.09 5.66
C LYS A 92 5.47 -14.55 6.17
N LYS A 93 6.02 -13.52 5.53
CA LYS A 93 7.37 -12.98 5.80
C LYS A 93 7.38 -11.49 6.13
N THR A 94 6.41 -10.72 5.66
CA THR A 94 6.36 -9.28 5.77
C THR A 94 4.94 -8.78 6.02
N ILE A 95 4.78 -7.50 6.35
CA ILE A 95 3.47 -6.84 6.38
C ILE A 95 3.15 -6.36 4.97
N VAL A 96 1.99 -6.74 4.46
CA VAL A 96 1.49 -6.31 3.15
C VAL A 96 0.50 -5.16 3.34
N ILE A 97 0.68 -4.09 2.59
CA ILE A 97 -0.32 -3.02 2.42
C ILE A 97 -0.84 -3.13 0.99
N ASP A 98 -2.08 -3.63 0.85
CA ASP A 98 -2.68 -3.88 -0.45
C ASP A 98 -3.60 -2.76 -0.90
N ASN A 99 -3.34 -2.24 -2.09
CA ASN A 99 -4.15 -1.20 -2.72
C ASN A 99 -5.20 -1.74 -3.70
N SER A 100 -5.28 -3.06 -3.88
CA SER A 100 -6.31 -3.67 -4.73
C SER A 100 -7.68 -3.70 -4.05
N LYS A 101 -8.70 -4.08 -4.79
CA LYS A 101 -10.04 -4.29 -4.23
C LYS A 101 -10.21 -5.67 -3.57
N TYR A 102 -9.26 -6.60 -3.77
CA TYR A 102 -9.48 -8.02 -3.46
C TYR A 102 -9.79 -8.27 -1.97
N PHE A 103 -9.03 -7.68 -1.07
CA PHE A 103 -9.18 -7.94 0.36
C PHE A 103 -10.15 -7.01 1.09
N ARG A 104 -10.71 -5.99 0.44
CA ARG A 104 -11.51 -4.95 1.10
C ARG A 104 -12.73 -5.47 1.85
N MET A 105 -13.33 -6.56 1.39
CA MET A 105 -14.51 -7.16 2.02
C MET A 105 -14.17 -8.36 2.91
N ASN A 106 -12.90 -8.67 3.10
CA ASN A 106 -12.48 -9.77 3.96
C ASN A 106 -12.51 -9.33 5.44
N LYS A 107 -13.32 -10.01 6.26
CA LYS A 107 -13.51 -9.67 7.69
C LYS A 107 -12.27 -9.87 8.55
N GLU A 108 -11.31 -10.70 8.12
CA GLU A 108 -10.07 -10.94 8.85
C GLU A 108 -8.95 -9.96 8.50
N ILE A 109 -9.15 -9.14 7.46
CA ILE A 109 -8.16 -8.19 6.96
C ILE A 109 -8.71 -6.77 7.16
N PRO A 110 -8.03 -5.92 7.93
CA PRO A 110 -8.54 -4.58 8.18
C PRO A 110 -8.53 -3.72 6.91
N LEU A 111 -9.66 -3.08 6.64
CA LEU A 111 -9.78 -1.99 5.69
C LEU A 111 -9.55 -0.68 6.43
N VAL A 112 -8.48 0.02 6.09
CA VAL A 112 -8.00 1.15 6.89
C VAL A 112 -7.91 2.43 6.08
N VAL A 113 -8.46 3.50 6.66
CA VAL A 113 -8.15 4.89 6.34
C VAL A 113 -7.62 5.51 7.64
N PRO A 114 -6.31 5.79 7.77
CA PRO A 114 -5.69 6.10 9.07
C PRO A 114 -6.34 7.23 9.85
N GLU A 115 -6.84 8.26 9.16
CA GLU A 115 -7.51 9.41 9.79
C GLU A 115 -8.96 9.11 10.21
N VAL A 116 -9.50 7.96 9.80
CA VAL A 116 -10.91 7.61 10.05
C VAL A 116 -11.04 6.48 11.07
N ASN A 117 -10.26 5.42 10.90
CA ASN A 117 -10.34 4.21 11.73
C ASN A 117 -8.96 3.60 12.05
N PRO A 118 -8.01 4.35 12.62
CA PRO A 118 -6.66 3.86 12.91
C PRO A 118 -6.64 2.65 13.84
N GLU A 119 -7.64 2.50 14.71
CA GLU A 119 -7.77 1.38 15.63
C GLU A 119 -7.91 0.03 14.91
N ALA A 120 -8.46 0.03 13.69
CA ALA A 120 -8.59 -1.18 12.86
C ALA A 120 -7.23 -1.78 12.47
N LEU A 121 -6.16 -0.99 12.50
CA LEU A 121 -4.80 -1.49 12.25
C LEU A 121 -4.43 -2.64 13.18
N LYS A 122 -4.94 -2.72 14.40
CA LYS A 122 -4.64 -3.81 15.33
C LYS A 122 -4.95 -5.20 14.75
N LEU A 123 -5.89 -5.28 13.82
CA LEU A 123 -6.32 -6.52 13.17
C LEU A 123 -5.34 -7.02 12.10
N TYR A 124 -4.34 -6.23 11.70
CA TYR A 124 -3.37 -6.67 10.68
C TYR A 124 -2.66 -7.97 11.08
N LYS A 125 -2.48 -8.21 12.37
CA LYS A 125 -1.81 -9.40 12.91
C LYS A 125 -2.50 -10.72 12.54
N ASN A 126 -3.78 -10.67 12.16
CA ASN A 126 -4.52 -11.86 11.78
C ASN A 126 -3.96 -12.52 10.51
N LYS A 127 -3.60 -11.69 9.53
CA LYS A 127 -3.11 -12.16 8.21
C LYS A 127 -1.84 -11.46 7.73
N ASN A 128 -1.28 -10.52 8.49
CA ASN A 128 -0.20 -9.61 8.08
C ASN A 128 -0.53 -8.82 6.80
N ILE A 129 -1.82 -8.60 6.54
CA ILE A 129 -2.30 -7.82 5.39
C ILE A 129 -3.15 -6.68 5.91
N ILE A 130 -2.97 -5.50 5.33
CA ILE A 130 -3.78 -4.31 5.53
C ILE A 130 -4.35 -3.93 4.16
N SER A 131 -5.65 -3.79 4.05
CA SER A 131 -6.30 -3.35 2.82
C SER A 131 -6.50 -1.84 2.83
N ASN A 132 -6.07 -1.18 1.76
CA ASN A 132 -6.33 0.23 1.53
C ASN A 132 -7.69 0.43 0.86
N ALA A 133 -8.41 1.48 1.24
CA ALA A 133 -9.72 1.75 0.69
C ALA A 133 -9.64 2.27 -0.76
N ASN A 134 -10.78 2.29 -1.45
CA ASN A 134 -10.88 2.89 -2.78
C ASN A 134 -10.59 4.39 -2.71
N CYS A 135 -9.94 4.93 -3.75
CA CYS A 135 -9.51 6.33 -3.80
C CYS A 135 -10.64 7.36 -3.58
N SER A 136 -11.80 7.15 -4.21
CA SER A 136 -12.97 8.02 -3.99
C SER A 136 -13.54 7.84 -2.58
N THR A 137 -13.53 6.62 -2.05
CA THR A 137 -13.99 6.33 -0.67
C THR A 137 -13.11 7.06 0.35
N ILE A 138 -11.78 7.01 0.19
CA ILE A 138 -10.85 7.71 1.12
C ILE A 138 -11.21 9.19 1.21
N GLN A 139 -11.36 9.86 0.07
CA GLN A 139 -11.70 11.29 0.02
C GLN A 139 -13.05 11.58 0.70
N LEU A 140 -14.07 10.75 0.40
CA LEU A 140 -15.40 10.90 0.96
C LEU A 140 -15.42 10.72 2.48
N VAL A 141 -14.81 9.64 2.99
CA VAL A 141 -14.87 9.34 4.43
C VAL A 141 -14.05 10.33 5.26
N LEU A 142 -12.99 10.90 4.71
CA LEU A 142 -12.24 11.99 5.35
C LEU A 142 -13.12 13.22 5.59
N ALA A 143 -13.95 13.59 4.60
CA ALA A 143 -14.90 14.69 4.75
C ALA A 143 -16.07 14.34 5.68
N LEU A 144 -16.57 13.10 5.63
CA LEU A 144 -17.71 12.66 6.43
C LEU A 144 -17.36 12.38 7.89
N LYS A 145 -16.13 12.00 8.21
CA LYS A 145 -15.72 11.61 9.58
C LYS A 145 -16.05 12.67 10.63
N PRO A 146 -15.62 13.94 10.51
CA PRO A 146 -15.94 14.95 11.49
C PRO A 146 -17.43 15.24 11.58
N LEU A 147 -18.17 15.16 10.48
CA LEU A 147 -19.62 15.32 10.48
C LEU A 147 -20.31 14.14 11.18
N HIS A 148 -19.85 12.92 10.91
CA HIS A 148 -20.39 11.73 11.58
C HIS A 148 -20.12 11.76 13.09
N ASP A 149 -18.95 12.15 13.52
CA ASP A 149 -18.60 12.22 14.94
C ASP A 149 -19.52 13.18 15.70
N LYS A 150 -19.85 14.32 15.08
CA LYS A 150 -20.68 15.35 15.70
C LYS A 150 -22.17 15.07 15.56
N PHE A 151 -22.65 14.65 14.38
CA PHE A 151 -24.07 14.59 14.04
C PHE A 151 -24.62 13.18 13.85
N LYS A 152 -23.78 12.14 13.87
CA LYS A 152 -24.19 10.74 13.70
C LYS A 152 -24.96 10.50 12.38
N ILE A 153 -24.27 10.68 11.25
CA ILE A 153 -24.84 10.45 9.92
C ILE A 153 -25.55 9.10 9.87
N LYS A 154 -26.81 9.09 9.45
CA LYS A 154 -27.63 7.88 9.36
C LYS A 154 -27.69 7.31 7.94
N ARG A 155 -27.51 8.13 6.92
CA ARG A 155 -27.56 7.70 5.52
C ARG A 155 -26.64 8.55 4.66
N VAL A 156 -25.94 7.88 3.74
CA VAL A 156 -25.16 8.52 2.69
C VAL A 156 -25.72 8.06 1.35
N VAL A 157 -26.02 9.00 0.46
CA VAL A 157 -26.33 8.73 -0.95
C VAL A 157 -25.23 9.37 -1.77
N VAL A 158 -24.55 8.59 -2.60
CA VAL A 158 -23.37 9.05 -3.34
C VAL A 158 -23.42 8.56 -4.77
N SER A 159 -23.06 9.45 -5.69
CA SER A 159 -22.79 9.13 -7.09
C SER A 159 -21.33 9.48 -7.38
N THR A 160 -20.60 8.57 -8.00
CA THR A 160 -19.19 8.75 -8.31
C THR A 160 -18.94 8.72 -9.81
N TYR A 161 -18.02 9.57 -10.25
CA TYR A 161 -17.52 9.59 -11.63
C TYR A 161 -16.01 9.33 -11.58
N GLN A 162 -15.56 8.39 -12.38
CA GLN A 162 -14.16 8.01 -12.42
C GLN A 162 -13.60 8.15 -13.84
N SER A 163 -12.41 8.72 -13.96
CA SER A 163 -11.72 8.77 -15.24
C SER A 163 -11.22 7.38 -15.66
N VAL A 164 -11.08 7.17 -16.96
CA VAL A 164 -10.58 5.91 -17.54
C VAL A 164 -9.18 5.56 -16.99
N SER A 165 -8.36 6.57 -16.72
CA SER A 165 -7.01 6.37 -16.15
C SER A 165 -7.01 5.84 -14.71
N GLY A 166 -8.13 5.88 -14.02
CA GLY A 166 -8.31 5.37 -12.66
C GLY A 166 -8.97 3.98 -12.60
N ALA A 167 -9.30 3.40 -13.75
CA ALA A 167 -9.96 2.10 -13.85
C ALA A 167 -8.95 0.95 -13.81
#